data_a64fb1a0b71f3b706cfe89b072e08ce1
#
_entry.id   a64fb1a0b71f3b706cfe89b072e08ce1
#
_cell.length_a   1.000
_cell.length_b   1.000
_cell.length_c   1.000
_cell.angle_alpha   90.00
_cell.angle_beta   90.00
_cell.angle_gamma   90.00
#
_symmetry.space_group_name_H-M   'P 1'
#
loop_
_entity.id
_entity.type
_entity.pdbx_description
1 polymer ?
#
loop_
_entity_poly.entity_id
_entity_poly.type
_entity_poly.pdbx_seq_one_letter_code
_entity_poly.pdbx_strand_id
1 'polypeptide(L)'
;HTANRRQRQMCIRDRTGNIAIESMGGPVFGFGGGRPDIWHPEDDIYWGAEDEWLGDNRYGDTRQDLQNPLAAVQMGLIYVNPQGPNANPDPLLSAQDIRETFSRMAMNDKETVALTAGGHTFGKAHGAGPEDHKGTEPEGAALEEQGFGWTSDYGSGVGRDTITSGIEGAWTPNPTQWDNGYFDMLFKYEDSWVLEKSPAGAHQWTPSNLEDEDMAPDPEDPSIKVPTMMTTADMAMIRDPEYRKISKHFHENPDDFADAFARAWFKLLHRDMGPKVRYLGPDVPDEELIWQDPVTPGPTDYDVDGVKTAIKDSGLTIT
;
A
#
# COMPACT_ATOMS: atom_id res chain seq x y z
N HIS A 1 -12.98 29.22 9.00
CA HIS A 1 -12.82 29.04 7.53
C HIS A 1 -11.52 28.32 7.14
N THR A 2 -10.43 28.44 7.89
CA THR A 2 -9.14 27.83 7.57
C THR A 2 -9.11 26.32 7.89
N ALA A 3 -9.71 25.90 8.99
CA ALA A 3 -9.79 24.47 9.36
C ALA A 3 -10.59 23.64 8.35
N ASN A 4 -11.70 24.19 7.83
CA ASN A 4 -12.52 23.52 6.81
C ASN A 4 -11.81 23.36 5.44
N ARG A 5 -10.84 24.22 5.12
CA ARG A 5 -10.05 24.08 3.88
C ARG A 5 -9.00 22.96 4.03
N ARG A 6 -8.37 22.84 5.20
CA ARG A 6 -7.37 21.80 5.49
C ARG A 6 -7.99 20.40 5.44
N GLN A 7 -9.11 20.22 6.12
CA GLN A 7 -9.85 18.94 6.11
C GLN A 7 -10.32 18.50 4.73
N ARG A 8 -10.59 19.44 3.82
CA ARG A 8 -10.98 19.13 2.44
C ARG A 8 -9.83 18.59 1.60
N GLN A 9 -8.61 19.01 1.83
CA GLN A 9 -7.46 18.63 0.99
C GLN A 9 -7.05 17.18 1.23
N MET A 10 -7.00 16.73 2.47
CA MET A 10 -6.72 15.34 2.82
C MET A 10 -7.84 14.40 2.36
N CYS A 11 -9.11 14.77 2.63
CA CYS A 11 -10.25 14.01 2.11
C CYS A 11 -10.27 13.92 0.56
N ILE A 12 -9.77 14.94 -0.14
CA ILE A 12 -9.66 14.91 -1.61
C ILE A 12 -8.58 13.92 -2.04
N ARG A 13 -7.42 13.92 -1.42
CA ARG A 13 -6.32 13.00 -1.75
C ARG A 13 -6.71 11.55 -1.50
N ASP A 14 -7.18 11.25 -0.32
CA ASP A 14 -7.56 9.88 0.06
C ASP A 14 -8.68 9.35 -0.82
N ARG A 15 -9.67 10.19 -1.12
CA ARG A 15 -10.77 9.86 -2.02
C ARG A 15 -10.31 9.68 -3.48
N THR A 16 -9.21 10.28 -3.88
CA THR A 16 -8.67 10.14 -5.23
C THR A 16 -8.38 8.67 -5.56
N GLY A 17 -7.86 7.90 -4.62
CA GLY A 17 -7.66 6.46 -4.78
C GLY A 17 -8.96 5.71 -5.07
N ASN A 18 -10.03 5.99 -4.34
CA ASN A 18 -11.34 5.41 -4.60
C ASN A 18 -11.87 5.77 -6.00
N ILE A 19 -11.80 7.04 -6.37
CA ILE A 19 -12.23 7.51 -7.70
C ILE A 19 -11.41 6.86 -8.81
N ALA A 20 -10.11 6.69 -8.61
CA ALA A 20 -9.25 5.98 -9.57
C ALA A 20 -9.69 4.51 -9.72
N ILE A 21 -9.90 3.80 -8.64
CA ILE A 21 -10.37 2.41 -8.65
C ILE A 21 -11.75 2.31 -9.36
N GLU A 22 -12.70 3.16 -9.00
CA GLU A 22 -14.02 3.21 -9.64
C GLU A 22 -13.93 3.53 -11.15
N SER A 23 -13.04 4.44 -11.55
CA SER A 23 -12.84 4.80 -12.96
C SER A 23 -12.27 3.65 -13.80
N MET A 24 -11.57 2.72 -13.16
CA MET A 24 -11.05 1.50 -13.79
C MET A 24 -12.03 0.32 -13.71
N GLY A 25 -13.24 0.53 -13.17
CA GLY A 25 -14.25 -0.52 -12.99
C GLY A 25 -14.06 -1.35 -11.71
N GLY A 26 -13.19 -0.93 -10.80
CA GLY A 26 -12.92 -1.65 -9.57
C GLY A 26 -13.95 -1.39 -8.46
N PRO A 27 -14.03 -2.27 -7.47
CA PRO A 27 -14.97 -2.16 -6.37
C PRO A 27 -14.45 -1.23 -5.27
N VAL A 28 -15.34 -0.46 -4.66
CA VAL A 28 -15.09 0.38 -3.50
C VAL A 28 -16.10 0.08 -2.42
N PHE A 29 -15.65 -0.16 -1.19
CA PHE A 29 -16.53 -0.44 -0.05
C PHE A 29 -17.15 0.85 0.54
N GLY A 30 -16.43 1.96 0.47
CA GLY A 30 -16.85 3.25 0.95
C GLY A 30 -15.68 4.17 1.30
N PHE A 31 -16.00 5.30 1.91
CA PHE A 31 -15.00 6.28 2.36
C PHE A 31 -15.49 7.10 3.54
N GLY A 32 -14.63 7.32 4.53
CA GLY A 32 -14.86 8.21 5.66
C GLY A 32 -13.77 9.27 5.75
N GLY A 33 -14.16 10.54 5.62
CA GLY A 33 -13.30 11.66 6.01
C GLY A 33 -13.23 11.83 7.53
N GLY A 34 -12.44 12.77 8.01
CA GLY A 34 -12.35 13.10 9.44
C GLY A 34 -10.95 13.36 9.97
N ARG A 35 -9.91 12.99 9.22
CA ARG A 35 -8.54 13.32 9.58
C ARG A 35 -8.23 14.79 9.36
N PRO A 36 -7.46 15.45 10.24
CA PRO A 36 -6.90 16.77 9.98
C PRO A 36 -5.75 16.70 8.98
N ASP A 37 -5.65 17.72 8.12
CA ASP A 37 -4.49 17.87 7.25
C ASP A 37 -3.25 18.27 8.06
N ILE A 38 -2.12 17.67 7.74
CA ILE A 38 -0.79 18.05 8.22
C ILE A 38 0.00 18.60 7.01
N TRP A 39 0.53 19.82 7.14
CA TRP A 39 1.18 20.52 6.03
C TRP A 39 2.68 20.29 5.95
N HIS A 40 3.28 19.92 7.07
CA HIS A 40 4.70 19.64 7.18
C HIS A 40 4.88 18.38 7.99
N PRO A 41 5.92 17.58 7.73
CA PRO A 41 6.33 16.52 8.63
C PRO A 41 6.48 17.09 10.06
N GLU A 42 5.96 16.38 11.03
CA GLU A 42 6.17 16.74 12.44
C GLU A 42 7.53 16.17 12.87
N ASP A 43 8.37 17.01 13.49
CA ASP A 43 9.74 16.61 13.85
C ASP A 43 9.80 15.38 14.77
N ASP A 44 8.76 15.17 15.58
CA ASP A 44 8.65 14.04 16.50
C ASP A 44 8.19 12.74 15.82
N ILE A 45 7.76 12.78 14.58
CA ILE A 45 7.39 11.61 13.78
C ILE A 45 8.30 11.38 12.58
N TYR A 46 9.28 12.23 12.34
CA TYR A 46 10.33 12.02 11.35
C TYR A 46 11.38 11.06 11.91
N TRP A 47 11.46 9.87 11.36
CA TRP A 47 12.26 8.76 11.87
C TRP A 47 13.57 8.52 11.11
N GLY A 48 13.97 9.44 10.27
CA GLY A 48 15.14 9.36 9.42
C GLY A 48 14.81 9.39 7.93
N ALA A 49 15.84 9.35 7.11
CA ALA A 49 15.71 9.42 5.67
C ALA A 49 14.98 8.19 5.10
N GLU A 50 14.24 8.37 4.03
CA GLU A 50 13.46 7.32 3.36
C GLU A 50 14.34 6.11 2.96
N ASP A 51 15.55 6.35 2.48
CA ASP A 51 16.49 5.31 2.10
C ASP A 51 17.01 4.48 3.29
N GLU A 52 17.01 5.01 4.51
CA GLU A 52 17.24 4.22 5.73
C GLU A 52 16.07 3.28 6.01
N TRP A 53 14.85 3.72 5.74
CA TRP A 53 13.63 2.95 5.96
C TRP A 53 13.36 1.91 4.87
N LEU A 54 13.66 2.22 3.62
CA LEU A 54 13.57 1.31 2.50
C LEU A 54 14.68 0.26 2.50
N GLY A 55 15.79 0.55 3.17
CA GLY A 55 16.81 -0.47 3.46
C GLY A 55 16.32 -1.49 4.46
N ASP A 56 16.88 -2.70 4.38
CA ASP A 56 16.55 -3.78 5.32
C ASP A 56 17.12 -3.56 6.74
N ASN A 57 17.77 -2.43 6.98
CA ASN A 57 18.38 -2.05 8.26
C ASN A 57 17.39 -1.96 9.43
N ARG A 58 16.11 -1.85 9.14
CA ARG A 58 15.03 -1.83 10.15
C ARG A 58 14.77 -3.19 10.80
N TYR A 59 15.27 -4.27 10.21
CA TYR A 59 15.16 -5.61 10.77
C TYR A 59 16.37 -5.94 11.63
N GLY A 60 16.16 -6.56 12.78
CA GLY A 60 17.21 -7.17 13.55
C GLY A 60 17.76 -8.43 12.90
N ASP A 61 18.76 -9.07 13.55
CA ASP A 61 19.43 -10.26 13.03
C ASP A 61 18.49 -11.42 12.67
N THR A 62 17.33 -11.49 13.32
CA THR A 62 16.35 -12.57 13.13
C THR A 62 15.28 -12.23 12.09
N ARG A 63 15.20 -11.00 11.61
CA ARG A 63 14.14 -10.47 10.74
C ARG A 63 12.71 -10.63 11.29
N GLN A 64 12.55 -11.06 12.52
CA GLN A 64 11.24 -11.19 13.18
C GLN A 64 10.88 -9.95 13.99
N ASP A 65 11.91 -9.21 14.43
CA ASP A 65 11.73 -8.00 15.21
C ASP A 65 12.19 -6.78 14.40
N LEU A 66 11.28 -5.90 14.06
CA LEU A 66 11.63 -4.58 13.56
C LEU A 66 12.37 -3.80 14.64
N GLN A 67 13.51 -3.23 14.32
CA GLN A 67 14.32 -2.45 15.24
C GLN A 67 13.53 -1.29 15.85
N ASN A 68 12.63 -0.71 15.08
CA ASN A 68 11.69 0.31 15.53
C ASN A 68 10.29 0.02 14.98
N PRO A 69 9.52 -0.88 15.63
CA PRO A 69 8.26 -1.39 15.08
C PRO A 69 7.19 -0.31 14.88
N LEU A 70 7.24 0.79 15.63
CA LEU A 70 6.26 1.88 15.50
C LEU A 70 6.39 2.62 14.17
N ALA A 71 7.60 2.79 13.64
CA ALA A 71 7.81 3.50 12.38
C ALA A 71 7.15 2.80 11.19
N ALA A 72 7.28 1.48 11.08
CA ALA A 72 6.63 0.71 10.00
C ALA A 72 5.10 0.79 10.06
N VAL A 73 4.53 0.92 11.26
CA VAL A 73 3.08 1.09 11.44
C VAL A 73 2.65 2.54 11.17
N GLN A 74 3.46 3.51 11.61
CA GLN A 74 3.14 4.93 11.57
C GLN A 74 3.08 5.48 10.14
N MET A 75 4.00 5.09 9.29
CA MET A 75 4.03 5.54 7.90
C MET A 75 2.90 4.92 7.06
N GLY A 76 2.21 3.91 7.58
CA GLY A 76 1.13 3.22 6.87
C GLY A 76 1.57 2.57 5.56
N LEU A 77 2.86 2.61 5.28
CA LEU A 77 3.47 2.04 4.11
C LEU A 77 3.94 0.63 4.40
N ILE A 78 3.79 -0.19 3.42
CA ILE A 78 4.22 -1.58 3.44
C ILE A 78 5.67 -1.60 3.01
N TYR A 79 6.57 -1.57 3.95
CA TYR A 79 7.99 -1.69 3.66
C TYR A 79 8.36 -3.15 3.46
N VAL A 80 7.90 -3.70 2.36
CA VAL A 80 8.36 -4.98 1.84
C VAL A 80 9.28 -4.67 0.67
N ASN A 81 10.53 -5.09 0.75
CA ASN A 81 11.44 -4.91 -0.37
C ASN A 81 10.91 -5.71 -1.57
N PRO A 82 10.54 -5.08 -2.68
CA PRO A 82 9.95 -5.77 -3.83
C PRO A 82 10.92 -6.76 -4.48
N GLN A 83 12.22 -6.58 -4.25
CA GLN A 83 13.25 -7.49 -4.73
C GLN A 83 13.45 -8.72 -3.81
N GLY A 84 12.78 -8.77 -2.68
CA GLY A 84 12.99 -9.72 -1.60
C GLY A 84 13.90 -9.18 -0.49
N PRO A 85 13.97 -9.85 0.66
CA PRO A 85 14.77 -9.43 1.81
C PRO A 85 16.25 -9.18 1.45
N ASN A 86 16.77 -7.98 1.77
CA ASN A 86 18.12 -7.54 1.39
C ASN A 86 18.39 -7.66 -0.11
N ALA A 87 17.38 -7.41 -0.96
CA ALA A 87 17.42 -7.66 -2.40
C ALA A 87 17.75 -9.10 -2.78
N ASN A 88 17.57 -10.07 -1.87
CA ASN A 88 17.64 -11.49 -2.17
C ASN A 88 16.31 -11.94 -2.79
N PRO A 89 16.28 -12.36 -4.05
CA PRO A 89 15.04 -12.66 -4.77
C PRO A 89 14.45 -14.03 -4.41
N ASP A 90 14.28 -14.28 -3.12
CA ASP A 90 13.65 -15.48 -2.58
C ASP A 90 12.18 -15.18 -2.19
N PRO A 91 11.19 -15.73 -2.93
CA PRO A 91 9.78 -15.52 -2.65
C PRO A 91 9.31 -16.01 -1.27
N LEU A 92 9.91 -17.07 -0.73
CA LEU A 92 9.51 -17.60 0.57
C LEU A 92 10.02 -16.74 1.72
N LEU A 93 11.22 -16.17 1.60
CA LEU A 93 11.70 -15.17 2.54
C LEU A 93 10.88 -13.87 2.43
N SER A 94 10.52 -13.46 1.20
CA SER A 94 9.63 -12.32 0.99
C SER A 94 8.27 -12.53 1.66
N ALA A 95 7.70 -13.73 1.58
CA ALA A 95 6.43 -14.06 2.25
C ALA A 95 6.49 -13.87 3.77
N GLN A 96 7.63 -14.11 4.40
CA GLN A 96 7.82 -13.87 5.83
C GLN A 96 7.77 -12.37 6.15
N ASP A 97 8.49 -11.55 5.40
CA ASP A 97 8.50 -10.09 5.58
C ASP A 97 7.13 -9.48 5.31
N ILE A 98 6.44 -9.95 4.26
CA ILE A 98 5.06 -9.52 3.94
C ILE A 98 4.14 -9.81 5.13
N ARG A 99 4.17 -11.04 5.64
CA ARG A 99 3.29 -11.46 6.74
C ARG A 99 3.58 -10.68 8.02
N GLU A 100 4.84 -10.45 8.34
CA GLU A 100 5.24 -9.63 9.49
C GLU A 100 4.73 -8.19 9.36
N THR A 101 4.95 -7.57 8.21
CA THR A 101 4.56 -6.17 7.97
C THR A 101 3.05 -6.00 7.97
N PHE A 102 2.32 -6.87 7.25
CA PHE A 102 0.86 -6.76 7.17
C PHE A 102 0.17 -7.12 8.49
N SER A 103 0.71 -8.07 9.26
CA SER A 103 0.16 -8.40 10.59
C SER A 103 0.25 -7.20 11.56
N ARG A 104 1.29 -6.39 11.46
CA ARG A 104 1.42 -5.14 12.23
C ARG A 104 0.38 -4.09 11.84
N MET A 105 -0.12 -4.15 10.61
CA MET A 105 -1.27 -3.35 10.16
C MET A 105 -2.62 -4.02 10.47
N ALA A 106 -2.63 -5.05 11.30
CA ALA A 106 -3.80 -5.86 11.65
C ALA A 106 -4.47 -6.56 10.44
N MET A 107 -3.70 -6.85 9.40
CA MET A 107 -4.17 -7.57 8.21
C MET A 107 -3.80 -9.05 8.28
N ASN A 108 -4.76 -9.91 8.00
CA ASN A 108 -4.54 -11.33 7.86
C ASN A 108 -4.11 -11.70 6.43
N ASP A 109 -3.74 -12.97 6.21
CA ASP A 109 -3.26 -13.44 4.90
C ASP A 109 -4.28 -13.22 3.78
N LYS A 110 -5.59 -13.35 4.04
CA LYS A 110 -6.64 -13.11 3.06
C LYS A 110 -6.70 -11.64 2.64
N GLU A 111 -6.67 -10.73 3.60
CA GLU A 111 -6.63 -9.27 3.37
C GLU A 111 -5.33 -8.87 2.67
N THR A 112 -4.21 -9.48 3.04
CA THR A 112 -2.90 -9.25 2.43
C THR A 112 -2.88 -9.61 0.95
N VAL A 113 -3.32 -10.82 0.60
CA VAL A 113 -3.40 -11.27 -0.80
C VAL A 113 -4.38 -10.41 -1.59
N ALA A 114 -5.56 -10.11 -1.03
CA ALA A 114 -6.55 -9.29 -1.70
C ALA A 114 -6.02 -7.87 -1.99
N LEU A 115 -5.36 -7.25 -1.01
CA LEU A 115 -4.83 -5.89 -1.16
C LEU A 115 -3.67 -5.85 -2.18
N THR A 116 -2.75 -6.82 -2.11
CA THR A 116 -1.63 -6.92 -3.05
C THR A 116 -2.13 -7.14 -4.47
N ALA A 117 -2.97 -8.15 -4.68
CA ALA A 117 -3.49 -8.48 -6.00
C ALA A 117 -4.37 -7.36 -6.59
N GLY A 118 -5.26 -6.79 -5.79
CA GLY A 118 -6.15 -5.73 -6.24
C GLY A 118 -5.44 -4.41 -6.50
N GLY A 119 -4.30 -4.16 -5.84
CA GLY A 119 -3.41 -3.04 -6.13
C GLY A 119 -2.54 -3.27 -7.35
N HIS A 120 -2.08 -4.51 -7.57
CA HIS A 120 -1.19 -4.85 -8.67
C HIS A 120 -1.92 -5.32 -9.94
N THR A 121 -3.26 -5.43 -9.95
CA THR A 121 -3.98 -5.69 -11.19
C THR A 121 -4.00 -4.49 -12.14
N PHE A 122 -3.72 -3.29 -11.64
CA PHE A 122 -3.64 -2.05 -12.42
C PHE A 122 -2.32 -1.30 -12.18
N GLY A 123 -2.09 -0.27 -12.98
CA GLY A 123 -0.91 0.58 -12.87
C GLY A 123 0.38 -0.07 -13.33
N LYS A 124 1.46 0.62 -13.11
CA LYS A 124 2.82 0.13 -13.36
C LYS A 124 3.80 0.71 -12.35
N ALA A 125 4.88 -0.03 -12.09
CA ALA A 125 6.03 0.50 -11.40
C ALA A 125 6.90 1.34 -12.35
N HIS A 126 7.47 2.43 -11.83
CA HIS A 126 8.46 3.26 -12.50
C HIS A 126 9.72 3.31 -11.65
N GLY A 127 10.86 3.09 -12.26
CA GLY A 127 12.12 3.09 -11.53
C GLY A 127 13.33 2.98 -12.45
N ALA A 128 13.18 3.43 -13.71
CA ALA A 128 14.23 3.32 -14.71
C ALA A 128 15.39 4.31 -14.53
N GLY A 129 15.19 5.39 -13.75
CA GLY A 129 16.25 6.37 -13.47
C GLY A 129 17.34 5.77 -12.59
N PRO A 130 18.65 5.97 -12.94
CA PRO A 130 19.76 5.51 -12.12
C PRO A 130 19.81 6.21 -10.76
N GLU A 131 20.22 5.49 -9.73
CA GLU A 131 20.30 5.99 -8.35
C GLU A 131 21.23 7.20 -8.20
N ASP A 132 22.27 7.32 -9.01
CA ASP A 132 23.23 8.43 -8.99
C ASP A 132 22.56 9.82 -9.24
N HIS A 133 21.36 9.82 -9.82
CA HIS A 133 20.54 11.01 -10.06
C HIS A 133 19.53 11.31 -8.95
N LYS A 134 19.52 10.51 -7.87
CA LYS A 134 18.60 10.66 -6.76
C LYS A 134 18.83 11.97 -6.02
N GLY A 135 17.80 12.82 -5.98
CA GLY A 135 17.76 14.08 -5.25
C GLY A 135 17.09 13.95 -3.89
N THR A 136 16.31 14.96 -3.52
CA THR A 136 15.59 14.97 -2.24
C THR A 136 14.54 13.86 -2.17
N GLU A 137 14.47 13.18 -1.03
CA GLU A 137 13.48 12.15 -0.75
C GLU A 137 12.04 12.71 -0.77
N PRO A 138 11.02 11.87 -1.07
CA PRO A 138 9.63 12.33 -1.18
C PRO A 138 9.11 13.06 0.05
N GLU A 139 9.43 12.57 1.26
CA GLU A 139 8.96 13.16 2.51
C GLU A 139 9.76 14.39 2.95
N GLY A 140 11.05 14.46 2.61
CA GLY A 140 11.91 15.61 2.87
C GLY A 140 11.79 16.73 1.84
N ALA A 141 11.12 16.49 0.72
CA ALA A 141 10.91 17.47 -0.33
C ALA A 141 9.89 18.55 0.07
N ALA A 142 9.98 19.72 -0.57
CA ALA A 142 8.97 20.76 -0.45
C ALA A 142 7.58 20.23 -0.91
N LEU A 143 6.50 20.81 -0.39
CA LEU A 143 5.13 20.30 -0.64
C LEU A 143 4.80 20.19 -2.14
N GLU A 144 5.28 21.10 -2.96
CA GLU A 144 5.11 21.12 -4.41
C GLU A 144 5.92 20.05 -5.15
N GLU A 145 6.94 19.51 -4.49
CA GLU A 145 7.83 18.47 -5.04
C GLU A 145 7.48 17.08 -4.52
N GLN A 146 6.61 16.97 -3.49
CA GLN A 146 6.14 15.69 -2.99
C GLN A 146 5.31 14.99 -4.06
N GLY A 147 5.56 13.71 -4.26
CA GLY A 147 4.84 12.96 -5.27
C GLY A 147 5.41 11.57 -5.51
N PHE A 148 5.78 11.29 -6.74
CA PHE A 148 6.26 9.98 -7.15
C PHE A 148 7.78 9.88 -7.05
N GLY A 149 8.27 9.23 -6.01
CA GLY A 149 9.68 8.95 -5.85
C GLY A 149 10.50 10.18 -5.44
N TRP A 150 11.82 10.03 -5.52
CA TRP A 150 12.78 11.10 -5.24
C TRP A 150 12.77 12.16 -6.34
N THR A 151 13.02 13.40 -5.97
CA THR A 151 13.38 14.41 -6.98
C THR A 151 14.57 13.92 -7.79
N SER A 152 14.60 14.17 -9.09
CA SER A 152 15.60 13.61 -9.99
C SER A 152 15.92 14.58 -11.13
N ASP A 153 17.20 14.63 -11.53
CA ASP A 153 17.67 15.32 -12.71
C ASP A 153 17.90 14.37 -13.90
N TYR A 154 17.49 13.12 -13.77
CA TYR A 154 17.56 12.14 -14.85
C TYR A 154 16.44 12.36 -15.87
N GLY A 155 16.80 12.59 -17.12
CA GLY A 155 15.83 12.78 -18.19
C GLY A 155 14.83 13.90 -17.89
N SER A 156 13.56 13.57 -17.86
CA SER A 156 12.47 14.50 -17.50
C SER A 156 12.25 14.61 -15.99
N GLY A 157 12.82 13.72 -15.19
CA GLY A 157 12.58 13.57 -13.75
C GLY A 157 11.20 13.03 -13.38
N VAL A 158 10.36 12.73 -14.37
CA VAL A 158 8.97 12.25 -14.19
C VAL A 158 8.66 11.08 -15.12
N GLY A 159 7.53 10.42 -14.90
CA GLY A 159 7.13 9.29 -15.73
C GLY A 159 8.16 8.15 -15.67
N ARG A 160 8.64 7.69 -16.83
CA ARG A 160 9.67 6.62 -16.89
C ARG A 160 11.02 7.00 -16.30
N ASP A 161 11.29 8.29 -16.17
CA ASP A 161 12.55 8.82 -15.64
C ASP A 161 12.50 9.00 -14.10
N THR A 162 11.41 8.59 -13.47
CA THR A 162 11.24 8.64 -12.01
C THR A 162 12.21 7.67 -11.33
N ILE A 163 12.71 8.05 -10.16
CA ILE A 163 13.49 7.19 -9.27
C ILE A 163 12.60 6.75 -8.12
N THR A 164 12.41 5.43 -8.00
CA THR A 164 11.63 4.78 -6.92
C THR A 164 12.34 3.51 -6.46
N SER A 165 11.70 2.35 -6.56
CA SER A 165 12.26 1.04 -6.15
C SER A 165 13.25 0.43 -7.16
N GLY A 166 13.42 1.02 -8.32
CA GLY A 166 14.18 0.42 -9.43
C GLY A 166 13.40 -0.63 -10.24
N ILE A 167 12.22 -1.02 -9.81
CA ILE A 167 11.34 -1.92 -10.57
C ILE A 167 10.67 -1.15 -11.71
N GLU A 168 10.61 -1.74 -12.90
CA GLU A 168 10.01 -1.12 -14.08
C GLU A 168 9.10 -2.10 -14.82
N GLY A 169 7.83 -1.71 -15.02
CA GLY A 169 6.86 -2.47 -15.80
C GLY A 169 5.47 -2.53 -15.18
N ALA A 170 4.51 -3.01 -15.96
CA ALA A 170 3.15 -3.30 -15.51
C ALA A 170 3.02 -4.77 -15.10
N TRP A 171 2.12 -5.06 -14.19
CA TRP A 171 1.83 -6.44 -13.77
C TRP A 171 0.92 -7.18 -14.73
N THR A 172 0.07 -6.43 -15.44
CA THR A 172 -0.98 -6.98 -16.31
C THR A 172 -0.99 -6.29 -17.68
N PRO A 173 -1.56 -6.91 -18.71
CA PRO A 173 -1.71 -6.29 -20.03
C PRO A 173 -2.72 -5.12 -20.05
N ASN A 174 -3.54 -4.97 -18.98
CA ASN A 174 -4.59 -3.95 -18.87
C ASN A 174 -4.35 -2.98 -17.67
N PRO A 175 -3.25 -2.22 -17.66
CA PRO A 175 -2.85 -1.45 -16.47
C PRO A 175 -3.80 -0.30 -16.11
N THR A 176 -4.80 0.00 -16.92
CA THR A 176 -5.82 1.03 -16.67
C THR A 176 -7.21 0.44 -16.36
N GLN A 177 -7.27 -0.86 -16.13
CA GLN A 177 -8.50 -1.56 -15.78
C GLN A 177 -8.31 -2.38 -14.51
N TRP A 178 -9.32 -2.38 -13.63
CA TRP A 178 -9.37 -3.28 -12.49
C TRP A 178 -10.10 -4.56 -12.89
N ASP A 179 -9.40 -5.68 -12.86
CA ASP A 179 -9.91 -7.00 -13.23
C ASP A 179 -9.16 -8.11 -12.46
N ASN A 180 -9.33 -9.36 -12.89
CA ASN A 180 -8.64 -10.52 -12.31
C ASN A 180 -7.27 -10.82 -12.96
N GLY A 181 -6.79 -9.94 -13.84
CA GLY A 181 -5.60 -10.12 -14.66
C GLY A 181 -4.31 -10.43 -13.88
N TYR A 182 -4.20 -9.92 -12.64
CA TYR A 182 -3.06 -10.24 -11.79
C TYR A 182 -2.92 -11.75 -11.53
N PHE A 183 -4.00 -12.41 -11.15
CA PHE A 183 -4.00 -13.86 -10.92
C PHE A 183 -3.91 -14.65 -12.23
N ASP A 184 -4.57 -14.15 -13.31
CA ASP A 184 -4.45 -14.77 -14.63
C ASP A 184 -2.98 -14.85 -15.05
N MET A 185 -2.22 -13.76 -14.93
CA MET A 185 -0.80 -13.72 -15.22
C MET A 185 0.01 -14.65 -14.32
N LEU A 186 -0.19 -14.58 -13.01
CA LEU A 186 0.54 -15.39 -12.05
C LEU A 186 0.40 -16.90 -12.32
N PHE A 187 -0.82 -17.37 -12.58
CA PHE A 187 -1.10 -18.80 -12.77
C PHE A 187 -0.83 -19.27 -14.21
N LYS A 188 -1.12 -18.44 -15.23
CA LYS A 188 -0.82 -18.78 -16.64
C LYS A 188 0.67 -19.07 -16.83
N TYR A 189 1.53 -18.31 -16.17
CA TYR A 189 2.98 -18.40 -16.31
C TYR A 189 3.69 -19.04 -15.11
N GLU A 190 2.99 -19.76 -14.26
CA GLU A 190 3.51 -20.29 -12.99
C GLU A 190 4.86 -21.01 -13.12
N ASP A 191 5.04 -21.80 -14.19
CA ASP A 191 6.24 -22.60 -14.44
C ASP A 191 7.29 -21.90 -15.31
N SER A 192 7.01 -20.69 -15.79
CA SER A 192 7.86 -19.99 -16.75
C SER A 192 8.42 -18.64 -16.28
N TRP A 193 8.09 -18.22 -15.05
CA TRP A 193 8.68 -17.04 -14.44
C TRP A 193 10.19 -17.18 -14.28
N VAL A 194 10.96 -16.25 -14.84
CA VAL A 194 12.40 -16.16 -14.72
C VAL A 194 12.81 -14.85 -14.10
N LEU A 195 13.84 -14.93 -13.26
CA LEU A 195 14.42 -13.76 -12.61
C LEU A 195 15.31 -13.00 -13.58
N GLU A 196 15.12 -11.70 -13.69
CA GLU A 196 15.93 -10.81 -14.50
C GLU A 196 16.22 -9.47 -13.80
N LYS A 197 16.94 -8.59 -14.49
CA LYS A 197 17.22 -7.24 -14.01
C LYS A 197 16.39 -6.22 -14.78
N SER A 198 15.78 -5.29 -14.04
CA SER A 198 15.18 -4.09 -14.63
C SER A 198 16.23 -3.18 -15.29
N PRO A 199 15.84 -2.17 -16.08
CA PRO A 199 16.77 -1.17 -16.60
C PRO A 199 17.60 -0.45 -15.53
N ALA A 200 17.05 -0.27 -14.31
CA ALA A 200 17.75 0.29 -13.16
C ALA A 200 18.57 -0.74 -12.35
N GLY A 201 18.58 -2.00 -12.76
CA GLY A 201 19.36 -3.07 -12.13
C GLY A 201 18.65 -3.79 -10.98
N ALA A 202 17.41 -3.48 -10.68
CA ALA A 202 16.62 -4.17 -9.66
C ALA A 202 16.18 -5.58 -10.13
N HIS A 203 16.01 -6.50 -9.19
CA HIS A 203 15.48 -7.84 -9.49
C HIS A 203 13.97 -7.77 -9.75
N GLN A 204 13.54 -8.35 -10.86
CA GLN A 204 12.14 -8.57 -11.22
C GLN A 204 11.96 -9.88 -11.96
N TRP A 205 10.71 -10.31 -12.16
CA TRP A 205 10.39 -11.58 -12.78
C TRP A 205 9.57 -11.36 -14.03
N THR A 206 9.94 -12.03 -15.13
CA THR A 206 9.24 -11.98 -16.42
C THR A 206 9.04 -13.39 -16.95
N PRO A 207 7.92 -13.73 -17.59
CA PRO A 207 7.76 -15.05 -18.19
C PRO A 207 8.73 -15.28 -19.34
N SER A 208 9.42 -16.42 -19.38
CA SER A 208 10.34 -16.76 -20.47
C SER A 208 9.66 -17.01 -21.82
N ASN A 209 8.36 -17.24 -21.80
CA ASN A 209 7.51 -17.51 -22.95
C ASN A 209 6.29 -16.57 -23.01
N LEU A 210 6.48 -15.30 -22.64
CA LEU A 210 5.42 -14.28 -22.61
C LEU A 210 4.79 -14.16 -23.99
N GLU A 211 3.47 -14.28 -24.04
CA GLU A 211 2.69 -14.14 -25.28
C GLU A 211 2.42 -12.65 -25.59
N ASP A 212 2.30 -12.31 -26.87
CA ASP A 212 2.08 -10.92 -27.29
C ASP A 212 0.81 -10.29 -26.71
N GLU A 213 -0.21 -11.09 -26.45
CA GLU A 213 -1.47 -10.63 -25.86
C GLU A 213 -1.35 -10.25 -24.39
N ASP A 214 -0.35 -10.81 -23.69
CA ASP A 214 -0.08 -10.57 -22.28
C ASP A 214 0.98 -9.48 -22.04
N MET A 215 1.45 -8.85 -23.10
CA MET A 215 2.31 -7.67 -23.02
C MET A 215 1.48 -6.41 -22.72
N ALA A 216 2.02 -5.53 -21.88
CA ALA A 216 1.39 -4.26 -21.56
C ALA A 216 1.65 -3.18 -22.62
N PRO A 217 0.77 -2.19 -22.78
CA PRO A 217 1.07 -1.02 -23.58
C PRO A 217 2.14 -0.15 -22.90
N ASP A 218 3.04 0.43 -23.69
CA ASP A 218 3.94 1.47 -23.19
C ASP A 218 3.13 2.71 -22.81
N PRO A 219 3.36 3.33 -21.64
CA PRO A 219 2.55 4.44 -21.15
C PRO A 219 2.70 5.72 -21.95
N GLU A 220 3.81 5.91 -22.67
CA GLU A 220 4.06 7.10 -23.49
C GLU A 220 3.67 6.88 -24.94
N ASP A 221 3.77 5.64 -25.44
CA ASP A 221 3.32 5.24 -26.77
C ASP A 221 2.58 3.89 -26.71
N PRO A 222 1.25 3.90 -26.54
CA PRO A 222 0.45 2.68 -26.43
C PRO A 222 0.50 1.77 -27.66
N SER A 223 1.08 2.21 -28.78
CA SER A 223 1.30 1.36 -29.95
C SER A 223 2.47 0.39 -29.77
N ILE A 224 3.34 0.66 -28.81
CA ILE A 224 4.46 -0.19 -28.40
C ILE A 224 3.99 -1.11 -27.29
N LYS A 225 4.36 -2.38 -27.37
CA LYS A 225 4.13 -3.36 -26.32
C LYS A 225 5.42 -3.62 -25.55
N VAL A 226 5.30 -3.67 -24.23
CA VAL A 226 6.39 -3.96 -23.30
C VAL A 226 6.06 -5.18 -22.45
N PRO A 227 7.05 -5.96 -22.00
CA PRO A 227 6.79 -7.12 -21.15
C PRO A 227 6.08 -6.74 -19.85
N THR A 228 5.16 -7.60 -19.43
CA THR A 228 4.62 -7.58 -18.07
C THR A 228 5.64 -8.21 -17.10
N MET A 229 5.59 -7.81 -15.85
CA MET A 229 6.54 -8.29 -14.83
C MET A 229 5.85 -8.56 -13.49
N MET A 230 6.55 -9.30 -12.64
CA MET A 230 6.21 -9.48 -11.22
C MET A 230 7.41 -9.13 -10.35
N THR A 231 7.15 -8.70 -9.13
CA THR A 231 8.17 -8.54 -8.10
C THR A 231 8.41 -9.86 -7.37
N THR A 232 9.46 -9.95 -6.58
CA THR A 232 9.67 -11.12 -5.71
C THR A 232 8.55 -11.23 -4.67
N ALA A 233 8.00 -10.10 -4.22
CA ALA A 233 6.83 -10.08 -3.34
C ALA A 233 5.58 -10.65 -4.02
N ASP A 234 5.38 -10.41 -5.31
CA ASP A 234 4.28 -11.02 -6.07
C ASP A 234 4.46 -12.53 -6.23
N MET A 235 5.70 -12.96 -6.48
CA MET A 235 6.00 -14.38 -6.56
C MET A 235 5.71 -15.12 -5.25
N ALA A 236 5.78 -14.44 -4.10
CA ALA A 236 5.37 -15.00 -2.82
C ALA A 236 3.89 -15.43 -2.82
N MET A 237 3.01 -14.75 -3.58
CA MET A 237 1.58 -15.04 -3.64
C MET A 237 1.26 -16.42 -4.27
N ILE A 238 2.21 -16.99 -5.03
CA ILE A 238 2.06 -18.34 -5.61
C ILE A 238 3.10 -19.36 -5.08
N ARG A 239 4.14 -18.89 -4.39
CA ARG A 239 5.19 -19.80 -3.86
C ARG A 239 5.00 -20.14 -2.38
N ASP A 240 4.47 -19.22 -1.56
CA ASP A 240 4.08 -19.54 -0.19
C ASP A 240 2.79 -20.38 -0.20
N PRO A 241 2.73 -21.53 0.50
CA PRO A 241 1.59 -22.45 0.43
C PRO A 241 0.25 -21.84 0.89
N GLU A 242 0.26 -20.97 1.91
CA GLU A 242 -0.98 -20.36 2.42
C GLU A 242 -1.43 -19.22 1.49
N TYR A 243 -0.53 -18.36 1.04
CA TYR A 243 -0.87 -17.33 0.05
C TYR A 243 -1.36 -17.96 -1.26
N ARG A 244 -0.70 -19.03 -1.75
CA ARG A 244 -1.12 -19.73 -2.96
C ARG A 244 -2.56 -20.25 -2.88
N LYS A 245 -2.93 -20.80 -1.74
CA LYS A 245 -4.28 -21.32 -1.51
C LYS A 245 -5.32 -20.20 -1.63
N ILE A 246 -5.03 -19.03 -1.06
CA ILE A 246 -5.90 -17.86 -1.12
C ILE A 246 -5.93 -17.29 -2.54
N SER A 247 -4.76 -17.13 -3.17
CA SER A 247 -4.62 -16.63 -4.55
C SER A 247 -5.38 -17.50 -5.53
N LYS A 248 -5.30 -18.83 -5.39
CA LYS A 248 -6.05 -19.76 -6.22
C LYS A 248 -7.57 -19.64 -6.01
N HIS A 249 -8.01 -19.49 -4.75
CA HIS A 249 -9.41 -19.26 -4.46
C HIS A 249 -9.92 -17.97 -5.14
N PHE A 250 -9.19 -16.88 -5.03
CA PHE A 250 -9.55 -15.61 -5.65
C PHE A 250 -9.50 -15.64 -7.18
N HIS A 251 -8.55 -16.38 -7.76
CA HIS A 251 -8.50 -16.60 -9.20
C HIS A 251 -9.76 -17.34 -9.70
N GLU A 252 -10.22 -18.33 -8.96
CA GLU A 252 -11.40 -19.13 -9.28
C GLU A 252 -12.74 -18.44 -8.92
N ASN A 253 -12.70 -17.42 -8.04
CA ASN A 253 -13.87 -16.71 -7.51
C ASN A 253 -13.68 -15.19 -7.55
N PRO A 254 -13.78 -14.54 -8.73
CA PRO A 254 -13.52 -13.11 -8.89
C PRO A 254 -14.39 -12.20 -8.03
N ASP A 255 -15.64 -12.57 -7.75
CA ASP A 255 -16.55 -11.79 -6.91
C ASP A 255 -16.09 -11.78 -5.43
N ASP A 256 -15.56 -12.91 -4.93
CA ASP A 256 -14.98 -13.00 -3.58
C ASP A 256 -13.70 -12.16 -3.49
N PHE A 257 -12.92 -12.13 -4.57
CA PHE A 257 -11.74 -11.27 -4.67
C PHE A 257 -12.12 -9.79 -4.63
N ALA A 258 -13.11 -9.41 -5.43
CA ALA A 258 -13.56 -8.01 -5.48
C ALA A 258 -14.05 -7.51 -4.12
N ASP A 259 -14.90 -8.27 -3.41
CA ASP A 259 -15.36 -7.91 -2.06
C ASP A 259 -14.19 -7.85 -1.06
N ALA A 260 -13.30 -8.85 -1.10
CA ALA A 260 -12.14 -8.89 -0.21
C ALA A 260 -11.19 -7.71 -0.43
N PHE A 261 -10.94 -7.34 -1.69
CA PHE A 261 -10.12 -6.17 -2.03
C PHE A 261 -10.78 -4.87 -1.54
N ALA A 262 -12.05 -4.65 -1.85
CA ALA A 262 -12.77 -3.44 -1.44
C ALA A 262 -12.72 -3.23 0.08
N ARG A 263 -12.91 -4.30 0.86
CA ARG A 263 -12.84 -4.27 2.33
C ARG A 263 -11.42 -4.07 2.85
N ALA A 264 -10.43 -4.72 2.26
CA ALA A 264 -9.02 -4.57 2.65
C ALA A 264 -8.50 -3.17 2.32
N TRP A 265 -8.88 -2.61 1.18
CA TRP A 265 -8.58 -1.23 0.80
C TRP A 265 -9.23 -0.23 1.76
N PHE A 266 -10.50 -0.40 2.10
CA PHE A 266 -11.18 0.43 3.09
C PHE A 266 -10.50 0.36 4.46
N LYS A 267 -10.12 -0.85 4.90
CA LYS A 267 -9.37 -1.04 6.16
C LYS A 267 -8.01 -0.33 6.13
N LEU A 268 -7.24 -0.47 5.05
CA LEU A 268 -5.95 0.20 4.90
C LEU A 268 -6.08 1.72 5.11
N LEU A 269 -7.11 2.32 4.52
CA LEU A 269 -7.34 3.76 4.58
C LEU A 269 -7.89 4.26 5.93
N HIS A 270 -8.55 3.42 6.73
CA HIS A 270 -9.34 3.88 7.87
C HIS A 270 -9.00 3.22 9.21
N ARG A 271 -8.14 2.19 9.25
CA ARG A 271 -7.88 1.43 10.47
C ARG A 271 -7.37 2.24 11.66
N ASP A 272 -6.75 3.38 11.41
CA ASP A 272 -6.21 4.30 12.41
C ASP A 272 -7.22 5.36 12.89
N MET A 273 -8.40 5.43 12.27
CA MET A 273 -9.43 6.41 12.62
C MET A 273 -10.25 6.06 13.87
N GLY A 274 -10.21 4.80 14.29
CA GLY A 274 -11.00 4.29 15.41
C GLY A 274 -12.49 4.14 15.08
N PRO A 275 -13.39 4.41 16.03
CA PRO A 275 -14.82 4.15 15.88
C PRO A 275 -15.48 4.90 14.72
N LYS A 276 -16.44 4.25 14.06
CA LYS A 276 -17.22 4.79 12.94
C LYS A 276 -17.83 6.19 13.21
N VAL A 277 -18.14 6.50 14.45
CA VAL A 277 -18.67 7.81 14.86
C VAL A 277 -17.75 8.99 14.51
N ARG A 278 -16.46 8.72 14.26
CA ARG A 278 -15.48 9.73 13.82
C ARG A 278 -15.47 9.96 12.33
N TYR A 279 -16.12 9.10 11.55
CA TYR A 279 -16.11 9.17 10.10
C TYR A 279 -17.11 10.21 9.62
N LEU A 280 -16.71 10.99 8.63
CA LEU A 280 -17.51 12.07 8.06
C LEU A 280 -17.71 11.84 6.56
N GLY A 281 -18.88 12.18 6.09
CA GLY A 281 -19.22 12.17 4.66
C GLY A 281 -20.36 11.23 4.30
N PRO A 282 -20.86 11.34 3.07
CA PRO A 282 -22.02 10.57 2.62
C PRO A 282 -21.69 9.11 2.24
N ASP A 283 -20.41 8.81 2.02
CA ASP A 283 -19.95 7.52 1.52
C ASP A 283 -19.48 6.59 2.67
N VAL A 284 -19.72 6.99 3.93
CA VAL A 284 -19.43 6.16 5.11
C VAL A 284 -20.32 4.93 5.08
N PRO A 285 -19.76 3.69 5.08
CA PRO A 285 -20.57 2.49 5.06
C PRO A 285 -21.46 2.36 6.28
N ASP A 286 -22.66 1.78 6.09
CA ASP A 286 -23.55 1.49 7.21
C ASP A 286 -23.04 0.33 8.07
N GLU A 287 -22.32 -0.61 7.46
CA GLU A 287 -21.70 -1.73 8.17
C GLU A 287 -20.60 -1.24 9.11
N GLU A 288 -20.63 -1.70 10.35
CA GLU A 288 -19.59 -1.46 11.35
C GLU A 288 -18.68 -2.68 11.42
N LEU A 289 -17.38 -2.47 11.20
CA LEU A 289 -16.39 -3.54 11.14
C LEU A 289 -15.69 -3.70 12.48
N ILE A 290 -15.30 -4.94 12.82
CA ILE A 290 -14.74 -5.26 14.13
C ILE A 290 -13.46 -4.46 14.46
N TRP A 291 -12.66 -4.15 13.45
CA TRP A 291 -11.43 -3.38 13.62
C TRP A 291 -11.66 -1.86 13.79
N GLN A 292 -12.90 -1.40 13.66
CA GLN A 292 -13.30 0.00 13.94
C GLN A 292 -13.57 0.23 15.43
N ASP A 293 -13.26 -0.72 16.31
CA ASP A 293 -13.50 -0.65 17.75
C ASP A 293 -14.92 -0.19 18.08
N PRO A 294 -15.95 -0.95 17.65
CA PRO A 294 -17.32 -0.57 17.89
C PRO A 294 -17.59 -0.39 19.38
N VAL A 295 -17.94 0.83 19.76
CA VAL A 295 -18.18 1.19 21.14
C VAL A 295 -19.65 0.94 21.47
N THR A 296 -19.91 0.05 22.42
CA THR A 296 -21.25 -0.10 22.97
C THR A 296 -21.72 1.23 23.56
N PRO A 297 -22.92 1.73 23.21
CA PRO A 297 -23.45 2.93 23.81
C PRO A 297 -23.36 2.86 25.34
N GLY A 298 -22.69 3.84 25.93
CA GLY A 298 -22.63 3.95 27.39
C GLY A 298 -23.99 4.32 27.97
N PRO A 299 -24.20 4.16 29.27
CA PRO A 299 -25.40 4.68 29.93
C PRO A 299 -25.49 6.19 29.72
N THR A 300 -26.69 6.68 29.45
CA THR A 300 -26.95 8.11 29.23
C THR A 300 -27.33 8.84 30.52
N ASP A 301 -27.45 8.14 31.61
CA ASP A 301 -27.93 8.58 32.91
C ASP A 301 -26.84 8.71 33.99
N TYR A 302 -25.56 8.70 33.61
CA TYR A 302 -24.49 8.85 34.56
C TYR A 302 -24.31 10.32 35.01
N ASP A 303 -23.98 10.50 36.29
CA ASP A 303 -23.74 11.80 36.91
C ASP A 303 -22.40 12.41 36.44
N VAL A 304 -22.46 13.21 35.38
CA VAL A 304 -21.30 13.88 34.79
C VAL A 304 -20.57 14.78 35.81
N ASP A 305 -21.31 15.46 36.67
CA ASP A 305 -20.72 16.40 37.63
C ASP A 305 -20.08 15.65 38.80
N GLY A 306 -20.67 14.54 39.23
CA GLY A 306 -20.06 13.64 40.16
C GLY A 306 -18.75 13.02 39.65
N VAL A 307 -18.71 12.58 38.38
CA VAL A 307 -17.48 12.07 37.76
C VAL A 307 -16.40 13.16 37.67
N LYS A 308 -16.74 14.37 37.27
CA LYS A 308 -15.80 15.51 37.21
C LYS A 308 -15.24 15.83 38.61
N THR A 309 -16.09 15.80 39.61
CA THR A 309 -15.67 16.00 41.02
C THR A 309 -14.73 14.90 41.46
N ALA A 310 -15.04 13.64 41.21
CA ALA A 310 -14.19 12.52 41.55
C ALA A 310 -12.81 12.61 40.84
N ILE A 311 -12.76 13.01 39.58
CA ILE A 311 -11.52 13.24 38.82
C ILE A 311 -10.70 14.37 39.50
N LYS A 312 -11.34 15.49 39.85
CA LYS A 312 -10.70 16.62 40.50
C LYS A 312 -10.14 16.24 41.87
N ASP A 313 -10.88 15.46 42.63
CA ASP A 313 -10.52 15.06 43.99
C ASP A 313 -9.53 13.87 44.04
N SER A 314 -9.32 13.19 42.90
CA SER A 314 -8.40 12.05 42.80
C SER A 314 -6.94 12.42 42.99
N GLY A 315 -6.57 13.70 42.87
CA GLY A 315 -5.19 14.17 42.92
C GLY A 315 -4.35 13.78 41.68
N LEU A 316 -4.96 13.21 40.64
CA LEU A 316 -4.27 12.91 39.40
C LEU A 316 -3.89 14.22 38.66
N THR A 317 -2.68 14.25 38.14
CA THR A 317 -2.19 15.34 37.30
C THR A 317 -2.49 15.05 35.80
N ILE A 318 -2.56 16.11 34.99
CA ILE A 318 -2.69 16.01 33.55
C ILE A 318 -1.28 15.72 33.01
N THR A 319 -0.79 14.51 33.14
CA THR A 319 0.46 14.03 32.52
C THR A 319 0.29 12.58 32.12
#